data_2dd8f86b70974559e8d513cf5ba19090
#
_entry.id   2dd8f86b70974559e8d513cf5ba19090
#
_cell.length_a   1.000
_cell.length_b   1.000
_cell.length_c   1.000
_cell.angle_alpha   90.00
_cell.angle_beta   90.00
_cell.angle_gamma   90.00
#
_symmetry.space_group_name_H-M   'P 1'
#
loop_
_entity.id
_entity.type
_entity.pdbx_description
1 polymer ?
#
loop_
_entity_poly.entity_id
_entity_poly.type
_entity_poly.pdbx_seq_one_letter_code
_entity_poly.pdbx_strand_id
1 'polypeptide(L)'
;QMKDAVRVYGKLFLTYKDSVKPQYYFRYAHSLMGVPDYAKADEIMGEYNKYPVNTIKFISNLNTNVPYNYTIQPMAKNTSNGDFGMSFYGDKVAFASLRNASSKSFGWNEKPYLDLFSANVNDKGLLVDIEPFPKEINTKTHESSVTFSQDGRIMYFNRTNAKMVKV
;
A
#
# COMPACT_ATOMS: atom_id res chain seq x y z
N GLN A 1 3.53 14.19 -13.73
CA GLN A 1 2.44 13.18 -13.86
C GLN A 1 1.05 13.77 -13.59
N MET A 2 0.75 14.35 -12.40
CA MET A 2 -0.60 14.90 -12.13
C MET A 2 -0.96 16.08 -13.04
N LYS A 3 -0.03 17.01 -13.29
CA LYS A 3 -0.26 18.13 -14.22
C LYS A 3 -0.58 17.65 -15.65
N ASP A 4 0.07 16.61 -16.12
CA ASP A 4 -0.21 16.03 -17.44
C ASP A 4 -1.57 15.36 -17.49
N ALA A 5 -1.95 14.65 -16.42
CA ALA A 5 -3.28 14.05 -16.27
C ALA A 5 -4.37 15.13 -16.32
N VAL A 6 -4.22 16.21 -15.57
CA VAL A 6 -5.16 17.37 -15.61
C VAL A 6 -5.29 17.93 -17.03
N ARG A 7 -4.18 18.11 -17.74
CA ARG A 7 -4.19 18.61 -19.12
C ARG A 7 -4.94 17.65 -20.08
N VAL A 8 -4.71 16.37 -19.95
CA VAL A 8 -5.35 15.36 -20.81
C VAL A 8 -6.84 15.24 -20.51
N TYR A 9 -7.22 15.11 -19.22
CA TYR A 9 -8.63 15.05 -18.82
C TYR A 9 -9.36 16.36 -19.15
N GLY A 10 -8.73 17.51 -18.97
CA GLY A 10 -9.31 18.79 -19.35
C GLY A 10 -9.70 18.85 -20.84
N LYS A 11 -8.82 18.37 -21.72
CA LYS A 11 -9.15 18.25 -23.15
C LYS A 11 -10.30 17.26 -23.41
N LEU A 12 -10.31 16.12 -22.74
CA LEU A 12 -11.38 15.12 -22.85
C LEU A 12 -12.74 15.74 -22.52
N PHE A 13 -12.84 16.43 -21.39
CA PHE A 13 -14.07 17.06 -20.92
C PHE A 13 -14.53 18.22 -21.83
N LEU A 14 -13.61 19.02 -22.35
CA LEU A 14 -13.92 20.08 -23.31
C LEU A 14 -14.46 19.53 -24.64
N THR A 15 -13.91 18.39 -25.10
CA THR A 15 -14.25 17.82 -26.41
C THR A 15 -15.55 17.02 -26.38
N TYR A 16 -15.75 16.21 -25.34
CA TYR A 16 -16.82 15.20 -25.30
C TYR A 16 -17.97 15.53 -24.35
N LYS A 17 -17.80 16.55 -23.47
CA LYS A 17 -18.85 17.01 -22.54
C LYS A 17 -19.67 15.86 -21.93
N ASP A 18 -20.97 15.83 -22.24
CA ASP A 18 -21.94 14.87 -21.68
C ASP A 18 -21.69 13.40 -22.06
N SER A 19 -20.83 13.15 -23.05
CA SER A 19 -20.48 11.80 -23.50
C SER A 19 -19.34 11.18 -22.69
N VAL A 20 -18.78 11.90 -21.71
CA VAL A 20 -17.68 11.39 -20.88
C VAL A 20 -18.20 10.33 -19.91
N LYS A 21 -17.56 9.16 -19.91
CA LYS A 21 -17.97 8.05 -19.01
C LYS A 21 -17.72 8.42 -17.53
N PRO A 22 -18.60 7.98 -16.61
CA PRO A 22 -18.53 8.32 -15.17
C PRO A 22 -17.16 8.12 -14.52
N GLN A 23 -16.45 7.07 -14.87
CA GLN A 23 -15.12 6.77 -14.32
C GLN A 23 -14.07 7.87 -14.56
N TYR A 24 -14.22 8.70 -15.59
CA TYR A 24 -13.29 9.78 -15.90
C TYR A 24 -13.53 11.03 -15.06
N TYR A 25 -14.75 11.27 -14.57
CA TYR A 25 -15.04 12.32 -13.60
C TYR A 25 -14.21 12.13 -12.32
N PHE A 26 -14.26 10.94 -11.76
CA PHE A 26 -13.49 10.60 -10.57
C PHE A 26 -11.98 10.79 -10.78
N ARG A 27 -11.45 10.26 -11.89
CA ARG A 27 -10.01 10.36 -12.21
C ARG A 27 -9.57 11.79 -12.44
N TYR A 28 -10.40 12.60 -13.11
CA TYR A 28 -10.10 14.00 -13.36
C TYR A 28 -10.10 14.80 -12.06
N ALA A 29 -11.12 14.66 -11.23
CA ALA A 29 -11.18 15.32 -9.92
C ALA A 29 -9.98 14.95 -9.03
N HIS A 30 -9.60 13.69 -8.96
CA HIS A 30 -8.40 13.27 -8.23
C HIS A 30 -7.11 13.87 -8.79
N SER A 31 -7.00 14.01 -10.10
CA SER A 31 -5.83 14.67 -10.71
C SER A 31 -5.78 16.16 -10.36
N LEU A 32 -6.93 16.83 -10.32
CA LEU A 32 -7.07 18.23 -9.89
C LEU A 32 -6.71 18.42 -8.41
N MET A 33 -7.15 17.49 -7.53
CA MET A 33 -6.76 17.49 -6.11
C MET A 33 -5.22 17.32 -5.94
N GLY A 34 -4.59 16.55 -6.83
CA GLY A 34 -3.13 16.36 -6.83
C GLY A 34 -2.32 17.58 -7.29
N VAL A 35 -2.97 18.62 -7.85
CA VAL A 35 -2.38 19.93 -8.21
C VAL A 35 -3.03 21.08 -7.44
N PRO A 36 -3.50 20.87 -6.23
CA PRO A 36 -4.41 21.61 -5.34
C PRO A 36 -5.47 22.51 -6.01
N ASP A 37 -6.02 22.13 -7.15
CA ASP A 37 -7.17 22.83 -7.77
C ASP A 37 -8.47 22.26 -7.21
N TYR A 38 -8.73 22.52 -5.93
CA TYR A 38 -9.90 21.99 -5.22
C TYR A 38 -11.23 22.52 -5.74
N ALA A 39 -11.26 23.79 -6.20
CA ALA A 39 -12.48 24.38 -6.73
C ALA A 39 -12.98 23.63 -7.98
N LYS A 40 -12.08 23.36 -8.93
CA LYS A 40 -12.44 22.60 -10.13
C LYS A 40 -12.69 21.12 -9.82
N ALA A 41 -11.96 20.54 -8.87
CA ALA A 41 -12.22 19.17 -8.42
C ALA A 41 -13.63 19.02 -7.83
N ASP A 42 -14.08 19.99 -7.01
CA ASP A 42 -15.42 20.01 -6.41
C ASP A 42 -16.52 20.13 -7.46
N GLU A 43 -16.32 20.97 -8.49
CA GLU A 43 -17.23 21.09 -9.64
C GLU A 43 -17.40 19.73 -10.34
N ILE A 44 -16.29 19.09 -10.74
CA ILE A 44 -16.29 17.80 -11.44
C ILE A 44 -16.90 16.68 -10.58
N MET A 45 -16.57 16.63 -9.29
CA MET A 45 -17.14 15.64 -8.37
C MET A 45 -18.62 15.93 -8.08
N GLY A 46 -19.03 17.19 -8.03
CA GLY A 46 -20.41 17.58 -7.87
C GLY A 46 -21.27 17.11 -9.05
N GLU A 47 -20.78 17.25 -10.29
CA GLU A 47 -21.42 16.72 -11.50
C GLU A 47 -21.54 15.18 -11.44
N TYR A 48 -20.50 14.50 -10.99
CA TYR A 48 -20.51 13.03 -10.85
C TYR A 48 -21.51 12.55 -9.79
N ASN A 49 -21.46 13.16 -8.62
CA ASN A 49 -22.26 12.75 -7.46
C ASN A 49 -23.70 13.24 -7.52
N LYS A 50 -24.00 14.24 -8.36
CA LYS A 50 -25.29 14.96 -8.42
C LYS A 50 -25.64 15.74 -7.15
N TYR A 51 -24.64 16.08 -6.33
CA TYR A 51 -24.76 16.97 -5.18
C TYR A 51 -23.45 17.75 -4.95
N PRO A 52 -23.52 18.93 -4.30
CA PRO A 52 -22.34 19.76 -4.05
C PRO A 52 -21.29 19.04 -3.20
N VAL A 53 -20.03 19.20 -3.56
CA VAL A 53 -18.86 18.68 -2.84
C VAL A 53 -18.05 19.87 -2.32
N ASN A 54 -17.39 19.70 -1.17
CA ASN A 54 -16.45 20.67 -0.63
C ASN A 54 -15.23 19.93 -0.05
N THR A 55 -14.22 19.75 -0.88
CA THR A 55 -12.98 19.03 -0.54
C THR A 55 -12.22 19.72 0.58
N ILE A 56 -12.13 21.05 0.59
CA ILE A 56 -11.43 21.81 1.63
C ILE A 56 -12.08 21.58 3.00
N LYS A 57 -13.41 21.65 3.07
CA LYS A 57 -14.16 21.38 4.31
C LYS A 57 -13.98 19.93 4.77
N PHE A 58 -14.00 18.99 3.83
CA PHE A 58 -13.76 17.57 4.13
C PHE A 58 -12.37 17.34 4.72
N ILE A 59 -11.31 17.90 4.11
CA ILE A 59 -9.94 17.81 4.60
C ILE A 59 -9.81 18.48 5.98
N SER A 60 -10.40 19.65 6.17
CA SER A 60 -10.42 20.34 7.47
C SER A 60 -11.07 19.49 8.56
N ASN A 61 -12.21 18.86 8.27
CA ASN A 61 -12.90 17.97 9.21
C ASN A 61 -12.06 16.71 9.51
N LEU A 62 -11.37 16.13 8.52
CA LEU A 62 -10.46 15.03 8.76
C LEU A 62 -9.33 15.44 9.73
N ASN A 63 -8.71 16.58 9.49
CA ASN A 63 -7.60 17.07 10.33
C ASN A 63 -8.04 17.40 11.76
N THR A 64 -9.27 17.87 11.97
CA THR A 64 -9.81 18.13 13.32
C THR A 64 -10.26 16.87 14.04
N ASN A 65 -10.63 15.82 13.30
CA ASN A 65 -11.12 14.55 13.85
C ASN A 65 -10.03 13.49 13.99
N VAL A 66 -8.77 13.77 13.63
CA VAL A 66 -7.66 12.84 13.87
C VAL A 66 -7.37 12.76 15.37
N PRO A 67 -7.69 11.65 16.06
CA PRO A 67 -7.60 11.56 17.52
C PRO A 67 -6.16 11.45 18.02
N TYR A 68 -5.18 11.29 17.13
CA TYR A 68 -3.78 11.05 17.49
C TYR A 68 -2.83 11.88 16.64
N ASN A 69 -1.81 12.45 17.29
CA ASN A 69 -0.62 12.94 16.59
C ASN A 69 0.29 11.75 16.33
N TYR A 70 0.71 11.58 15.08
CA TYR A 70 1.65 10.53 14.70
C TYR A 70 2.78 11.10 13.84
N THR A 71 3.95 10.51 14.01
CA THR A 71 5.11 10.81 13.19
C THR A 71 5.48 9.57 12.40
N ILE A 72 5.58 9.70 11.07
CA ILE A 72 6.02 8.62 10.20
C ILE A 72 7.52 8.76 9.99
N GLN A 73 8.27 7.73 10.38
CA GLN A 73 9.71 7.67 10.18
C GLN A 73 10.09 6.41 9.41
N PRO A 74 10.92 6.52 8.36
CA PRO A 74 11.45 5.34 7.71
C PRO A 74 12.37 4.59 8.68
N MET A 75 12.23 3.26 8.73
CA MET A 75 13.11 2.43 9.56
C MET A 75 14.48 2.29 8.91
N ALA A 76 15.56 2.43 9.69
CA ALA A 76 16.94 2.32 9.21
C ALA A 76 17.27 0.96 8.56
N LYS A 77 16.48 -0.08 8.87
CA LYS A 77 16.62 -1.43 8.33
C LYS A 77 15.69 -1.74 7.15
N ASN A 78 14.93 -0.75 6.66
CA ASN A 78 14.15 -0.91 5.43
C ASN A 78 15.07 -1.18 4.25
N THR A 79 14.59 -1.97 3.31
CA THR A 79 15.31 -2.27 2.07
C THR A 79 14.69 -1.53 0.89
N SER A 80 15.44 -1.40 -0.20
CA SER A 80 14.93 -0.88 -1.47
C SER A 80 13.93 -1.82 -2.17
N ASN A 81 13.81 -3.05 -1.68
CA ASN A 81 13.02 -4.10 -2.31
C ASN A 81 11.59 -4.25 -1.75
N GLY A 82 11.28 -3.60 -0.65
CA GLY A 82 9.95 -3.63 -0.02
C GLY A 82 9.86 -4.60 1.17
N ASP A 83 9.26 -4.09 2.23
CA ASP A 83 8.97 -4.78 3.48
C ASP A 83 7.52 -4.46 3.85
N PHE A 84 6.69 -5.45 4.20
CA PHE A 84 5.27 -5.24 4.47
C PHE A 84 4.60 -6.38 5.25
N GLY A 85 3.34 -6.18 5.64
CA GLY A 85 2.52 -7.21 6.26
C GLY A 85 2.98 -7.61 7.64
N MET A 86 3.38 -6.64 8.48
CA MET A 86 3.85 -6.88 9.84
C MET A 86 2.73 -7.37 10.76
N SER A 87 3.06 -8.38 11.58
CA SER A 87 2.20 -8.90 12.65
C SER A 87 3.02 -9.10 13.92
N PHE A 88 2.43 -8.76 15.06
CA PHE A 88 3.06 -8.99 16.37
C PHE A 88 2.85 -10.42 16.86
N TYR A 89 3.86 -10.97 17.54
CA TYR A 89 3.76 -12.19 18.33
C TYR A 89 4.69 -12.11 19.54
N GLY A 90 4.12 -12.04 20.72
CA GLY A 90 4.87 -11.72 21.93
C GLY A 90 5.54 -10.35 21.84
N ASP A 91 6.82 -10.29 22.15
CA ASP A 91 7.70 -9.11 22.08
C ASP A 91 8.37 -8.91 20.71
N LYS A 92 8.05 -9.78 19.74
CA LYS A 92 8.61 -9.76 18.40
C LYS A 92 7.57 -9.36 17.36
N VAL A 93 8.07 -9.10 16.17
CA VAL A 93 7.25 -8.93 14.97
C VAL A 93 7.70 -9.90 13.88
N ALA A 94 6.76 -10.31 13.06
CA ALA A 94 7.03 -11.03 11.82
C ALA A 94 6.52 -10.22 10.62
N PHE A 95 7.21 -10.25 9.50
CA PHE A 95 6.87 -9.48 8.30
C PHE A 95 7.41 -10.16 7.04
N ALA A 96 6.82 -9.83 5.90
CA ALA A 96 7.29 -10.28 4.60
C ALA A 96 8.29 -9.28 4.01
N SER A 97 9.33 -9.79 3.36
CA SER A 97 10.37 -8.95 2.76
C SER A 97 10.96 -9.58 1.50
N LEU A 98 11.33 -8.74 0.56
CA LEU A 98 12.11 -9.07 -0.64
C LEU A 98 13.62 -8.92 -0.41
N ARG A 99 14.08 -8.86 0.83
CA ARG A 99 15.49 -8.58 1.18
C ARG A 99 16.47 -9.73 0.92
N ASN A 100 15.98 -10.94 0.70
CA ASN A 100 16.83 -12.10 0.45
C ASN A 100 17.44 -12.07 -0.94
N ALA A 101 18.58 -11.41 -1.11
CA ALA A 101 19.28 -11.27 -2.38
C ALA A 101 19.84 -12.61 -2.93
N SER A 102 19.89 -13.67 -2.10
CA SER A 102 20.34 -15.02 -2.51
C SER A 102 19.23 -15.85 -3.14
N SER A 103 17.97 -15.42 -3.04
CA SER A 103 16.86 -16.10 -3.68
C SER A 103 16.86 -15.87 -5.20
N LYS A 104 16.25 -16.80 -5.96
CA LYS A 104 16.00 -16.60 -7.38
C LYS A 104 15.04 -15.41 -7.55
N SER A 105 15.22 -14.67 -8.65
CA SER A 105 14.30 -13.60 -9.01
C SER A 105 12.98 -14.17 -9.54
N PHE A 106 11.87 -13.56 -9.12
CA PHE A 106 10.55 -13.83 -9.67
C PHE A 106 10.43 -13.18 -11.05
N GLY A 107 10.14 -14.00 -12.07
CA GLY A 107 10.25 -13.57 -13.47
C GLY A 107 9.32 -12.42 -13.89
N TRP A 108 8.26 -12.13 -13.11
CA TRP A 108 7.33 -11.07 -13.45
C TRP A 108 7.85 -9.66 -13.08
N ASN A 109 8.59 -9.54 -11.97
CA ASN A 109 9.05 -8.24 -11.46
C ASN A 109 10.57 -8.16 -11.24
N GLU A 110 11.29 -9.24 -11.58
CA GLU A 110 12.75 -9.36 -11.44
C GLU A 110 13.28 -9.14 -10.01
N LYS A 111 12.39 -9.22 -9.01
CA LYS A 111 12.74 -9.10 -7.59
C LYS A 111 12.91 -10.46 -6.95
N PRO A 112 13.63 -10.56 -5.83
CA PRO A 112 13.65 -11.79 -5.03
C PRO A 112 12.25 -12.28 -4.67
N TYR A 113 12.09 -13.56 -4.37
CA TYR A 113 10.86 -14.06 -3.78
C TYR A 113 10.67 -13.47 -2.38
N LEU A 114 9.40 -13.34 -1.97
CA LEU A 114 9.06 -12.92 -0.61
C LEU A 114 9.38 -14.04 0.37
N ASP A 115 10.17 -13.71 1.37
CA ASP A 115 10.42 -14.53 2.54
C ASP A 115 9.84 -13.86 3.79
N LEU A 116 9.54 -14.65 4.81
CA LEU A 116 9.15 -14.16 6.13
C LEU A 116 10.38 -13.94 7.01
N PHE A 117 10.38 -12.84 7.73
CA PHE A 117 11.42 -12.46 8.69
C PHE A 117 10.80 -12.17 10.03
N SER A 118 11.57 -12.38 11.09
CA SER A 118 11.24 -11.90 12.44
C SER A 118 12.22 -10.82 12.88
N ALA A 119 11.78 -9.96 13.79
CA ALA A 119 12.61 -8.94 14.41
C ALA A 119 12.17 -8.69 15.86
N ASN A 120 13.10 -8.23 16.68
CA ASN A 120 12.79 -7.65 17.97
C ASN A 120 12.37 -6.17 17.79
N VAL A 121 11.55 -5.68 18.70
CA VAL A 121 11.18 -4.26 18.77
C VAL A 121 11.88 -3.67 19.99
N ASN A 122 12.74 -2.68 19.78
CA ASN A 122 13.44 -2.02 20.89
C ASN A 122 12.56 -0.95 21.56
N ASP A 123 13.02 -0.35 22.67
CA ASP A 123 12.32 0.66 23.45
C ASP A 123 11.93 1.93 22.65
N LYS A 124 12.59 2.16 21.51
CA LYS A 124 12.28 3.27 20.58
C LYS A 124 11.28 2.87 19.49
N GLY A 125 10.74 1.65 19.53
CA GLY A 125 9.83 1.13 18.51
C GLY A 125 10.52 0.75 17.19
N LEU A 126 11.85 0.62 17.17
CA LEU A 126 12.61 0.27 15.96
C LEU A 126 12.83 -1.23 15.89
N LEU A 127 12.82 -1.78 14.67
CA LEU A 127 13.14 -3.18 14.42
C LEU A 127 14.66 -3.41 14.50
N VAL A 128 15.04 -4.38 15.31
CA VAL A 128 16.41 -4.84 15.51
C VAL A 128 16.46 -6.37 15.38
N ASP A 129 17.67 -6.93 15.23
CA ASP A 129 17.89 -8.38 15.16
C ASP A 129 16.98 -9.09 14.13
N ILE A 130 16.99 -8.57 12.91
CA ILE A 130 16.16 -9.10 11.84
C ILE A 130 16.74 -10.40 11.33
N GLU A 131 15.96 -11.48 11.46
CA GLU A 131 16.35 -12.83 11.07
C GLU A 131 15.30 -13.50 10.17
N PRO A 132 15.69 -14.28 9.17
CA PRO A 132 14.75 -15.04 8.37
C PRO A 132 14.13 -16.19 9.18
N PHE A 133 12.88 -16.52 8.88
CA PHE A 133 12.30 -17.78 9.33
C PHE A 133 13.02 -18.98 8.71
N PRO A 134 12.98 -20.16 9.35
CA PRO A 134 13.68 -21.33 8.85
C PRO A 134 13.14 -21.83 7.51
N LYS A 135 13.90 -22.73 6.85
CA LYS A 135 13.62 -23.24 5.49
C LYS A 135 12.32 -24.02 5.35
N GLU A 136 11.76 -24.49 6.44
CA GLU A 136 10.44 -25.16 6.50
C GLU A 136 9.32 -24.15 6.24
N ILE A 137 9.57 -22.88 6.55
CA ILE A 137 8.66 -21.75 6.34
C ILE A 137 9.05 -20.98 5.08
N ASN A 138 10.29 -20.52 4.95
CA ASN A 138 10.77 -19.84 3.75
C ASN A 138 11.20 -20.87 2.70
N THR A 139 10.49 -20.95 1.60
CA THR A 139 10.75 -21.96 0.55
C THR A 139 11.31 -21.32 -0.73
N LYS A 140 11.04 -21.90 -1.87
CA LYS A 140 11.42 -21.38 -3.19
C LYS A 140 10.29 -20.57 -3.86
N THR A 141 9.27 -20.23 -3.11
CA THR A 141 8.10 -19.49 -3.56
C THR A 141 7.87 -18.27 -2.66
N HIS A 142 6.83 -17.49 -2.92
CA HIS A 142 6.50 -16.37 -2.04
C HIS A 142 5.82 -16.85 -0.76
N GLU A 143 6.28 -16.37 0.37
CA GLU A 143 5.62 -16.44 1.67
C GLU A 143 5.27 -15.02 2.13
N SER A 144 4.03 -14.81 2.62
CA SER A 144 3.58 -13.48 3.06
C SER A 144 2.38 -13.52 4.01
N SER A 145 1.93 -12.34 4.43
CA SER A 145 0.70 -12.13 5.21
C SER A 145 0.62 -13.02 6.45
N VAL A 146 1.68 -12.98 7.26
CA VAL A 146 1.76 -13.76 8.49
C VAL A 146 0.84 -13.20 9.58
N THR A 147 0.22 -14.08 10.35
CA THR A 147 -0.49 -13.76 11.59
C THR A 147 -0.39 -14.93 12.57
N PHE A 148 -0.72 -14.69 13.83
CA PHE A 148 -0.57 -15.69 14.90
C PHE A 148 -1.89 -15.84 15.67
N SER A 149 -2.07 -17.04 16.27
CA SER A 149 -3.08 -17.23 17.30
C SER A 149 -2.79 -16.36 18.52
N GLN A 150 -3.80 -16.08 19.33
CA GLN A 150 -3.66 -15.22 20.51
C GLN A 150 -2.59 -15.73 21.51
N ASP A 151 -2.41 -17.04 21.59
CA ASP A 151 -1.40 -17.68 22.45
C ASP A 151 -0.02 -17.81 21.78
N GLY A 152 0.14 -17.33 20.55
CA GLY A 152 1.38 -17.36 19.77
C GLY A 152 1.83 -18.75 19.30
N ARG A 153 1.05 -19.81 19.53
CA ARG A 153 1.45 -21.18 19.23
C ARG A 153 1.23 -21.59 17.78
N ILE A 154 0.29 -20.95 17.09
CA ILE A 154 -0.06 -21.25 15.71
C ILE A 154 0.25 -20.04 14.85
N MET A 155 0.98 -20.26 13.77
CA MET A 155 1.25 -19.25 12.75
C MET A 155 0.47 -19.56 11.48
N TYR A 156 -0.23 -18.57 10.96
CA TYR A 156 -0.93 -18.62 9.68
C TYR A 156 -0.21 -17.71 8.70
N PHE A 157 0.03 -18.18 7.49
CA PHE A 157 0.66 -17.37 6.45
C PHE A 157 0.25 -17.85 5.06
N ASN A 158 0.40 -16.98 4.07
CA ASN A 158 0.16 -17.31 2.68
C ASN A 158 1.45 -17.82 2.03
N ARG A 159 1.31 -18.85 1.19
CA ARG A 159 2.39 -19.36 0.35
C ARG A 159 1.89 -19.58 -1.06
N THR A 160 2.69 -19.15 -2.04
CA THR A 160 2.40 -19.48 -3.44
C THR A 160 2.53 -20.98 -3.67
N ASN A 161 1.53 -21.60 -4.30
CA ASN A 161 1.58 -23.03 -4.62
C ASN A 161 2.69 -23.30 -5.67
N ALA A 162 3.63 -24.16 -5.31
CA ALA A 162 4.72 -24.57 -6.20
C ALA A 162 4.27 -25.45 -7.38
N LYS A 163 3.09 -26.08 -7.28
CA LYS A 163 2.49 -26.88 -8.36
C LYS A 163 1.45 -26.02 -9.07
N MET A 164 1.74 -25.60 -10.30
CA MET A 164 0.68 -25.07 -11.16
C MET A 164 -0.37 -26.16 -11.36
N VAL A 165 -1.57 -25.96 -10.83
CA VAL A 165 -2.73 -26.72 -11.25
C VAL A 165 -3.07 -26.22 -12.64
N LYS A 166 -2.86 -27.04 -13.68
CA LYS A 166 -3.42 -26.77 -14.99
C LYS A 166 -4.95 -26.89 -14.83
N VAL A 167 -5.63 -25.75 -14.93
CA VAL A 167 -7.09 -25.70 -15.06
C VAL A 167 -7.44 -26.01 -16.50
#